data_0bd533488a99f3706583b2d9fc776a28
#
_entry.id   0bd533488a99f3706583b2d9fc776a28
#
_cell.length_a   1.000
_cell.length_b   1.000
_cell.length_c   1.000
_cell.angle_alpha   90.00
_cell.angle_beta   90.00
_cell.angle_gamma   90.00
#
_symmetry.space_group_name_H-M   'P 1'
#
loop_
_entity.id
_entity.type
_entity.pdbx_description
1 polymer ?
#
loop_
_entity_poly.entity_id
_entity_poly.type
_entity_poly.pdbx_seq_one_letter_code
_entity_poly.pdbx_strand_id
1 'polypeptide(L)'
;LIVLERNDIELSIPIILTEDDIKYVYLKDRYEIIHKKIPDASKVGLINGLWANALGMGGIIPIEISFFPSKTFLEFKLTGLQGDVMKESMNVAKTLAWKLTKTNTQKKLIKNFEKLNLQGVHIHCPEGSVPKDGPSAGTAITIALYSLFNDKKIKNTIAITGEINLQGSVTAIGGLDLKILGGIRDGV
;
A
#
# COMPACT_ATOMS: atom_id res chain seq x y z
N LEU A 1 27.10 -6.55 26.15
CA LEU A 1 28.26 -6.74 27.04
C LEU A 1 28.01 -7.84 28.07
N ILE A 2 27.04 -7.71 28.96
CA ILE A 2 26.72 -8.69 30.01
C ILE A 2 26.40 -10.10 29.45
N VAL A 3 25.80 -10.22 28.28
CA VAL A 3 25.49 -11.51 27.64
C VAL A 3 26.74 -12.15 27.03
N LEU A 4 27.65 -11.37 26.52
CA LEU A 4 28.92 -11.84 25.96
C LEU A 4 29.89 -12.28 27.07
N GLU A 5 29.94 -11.52 28.17
CA GLU A 5 30.74 -11.88 29.36
C GLU A 5 30.29 -13.18 30.02
N ARG A 6 28.99 -13.50 29.97
CA ARG A 6 28.44 -14.75 30.54
C ARG A 6 28.75 -16.04 29.74
N ASN A 7 29.29 -15.88 28.52
CA ASN A 7 29.58 -17.03 27.64
C ASN A 7 31.12 -17.25 27.50
N ASP A 8 31.94 -16.70 28.38
CA ASP A 8 33.42 -16.84 28.38
C ASP A 8 34.06 -16.49 27.01
N ILE A 9 33.48 -15.53 26.30
CA ILE A 9 34.00 -15.06 25.02
C ILE A 9 35.03 -13.97 25.28
N GLU A 10 36.25 -14.19 24.82
CA GLU A 10 37.30 -13.18 24.84
C GLU A 10 36.89 -11.96 24.02
N LEU A 11 36.66 -10.82 24.68
CA LEU A 11 36.20 -9.60 24.06
C LEU A 11 37.35 -8.81 23.46
N SER A 12 37.42 -8.72 22.14
CA SER A 12 38.30 -7.75 21.46
C SER A 12 37.61 -6.39 21.34
N ILE A 13 38.36 -5.33 21.52
CA ILE A 13 37.86 -3.95 21.35
C ILE A 13 38.41 -3.39 20.02
N PRO A 14 37.58 -2.84 19.15
CA PRO A 14 36.14 -2.58 19.29
C PRO A 14 35.27 -3.85 19.13
N ILE A 15 34.16 -3.94 19.87
CA ILE A 15 33.20 -5.00 19.75
C ILE A 15 32.37 -4.71 18.48
N ILE A 16 32.47 -5.56 17.48
CA ILE A 16 31.69 -5.48 16.24
C ILE A 16 30.46 -6.36 16.42
N LEU A 17 29.28 -5.76 16.39
CA LEU A 17 27.99 -6.48 16.38
C LEU A 17 27.53 -6.62 14.93
N THR A 18 27.37 -7.85 14.48
CA THR A 18 26.82 -8.15 13.17
C THR A 18 25.29 -8.25 13.22
N GLU A 19 24.65 -8.22 12.07
CA GLU A 19 23.20 -8.46 11.98
C GLU A 19 22.82 -9.86 12.49
N ASP A 20 23.69 -10.83 12.29
CA ASP A 20 23.51 -12.20 12.78
C ASP A 20 23.61 -12.30 14.30
N ASP A 21 24.50 -11.54 14.94
CA ASP A 21 24.57 -11.45 16.40
C ASP A 21 23.28 -10.92 16.98
N ILE A 22 22.73 -9.90 16.35
CA ILE A 22 21.43 -9.33 16.77
C ILE A 22 20.31 -10.35 16.59
N LYS A 23 20.21 -11.00 15.44
CA LYS A 23 19.13 -11.95 15.12
C LYS A 23 19.20 -13.23 15.97
N TYR A 24 20.35 -13.85 16.05
CA TYR A 24 20.49 -15.19 16.62
C TYR A 24 20.87 -15.23 18.08
N VAL A 25 21.45 -14.14 18.61
CA VAL A 25 21.86 -14.06 20.02
C VAL A 25 20.88 -13.19 20.83
N TYR A 26 20.64 -11.98 20.40
CA TYR A 26 19.80 -11.02 21.15
C TYR A 26 18.31 -11.22 20.96
N LEU A 27 17.88 -11.48 19.74
CA LEU A 27 16.48 -11.61 19.36
C LEU A 27 16.03 -13.07 19.21
N LYS A 28 16.88 -14.03 19.52
CA LYS A 28 16.56 -15.44 19.44
C LYS A 28 15.23 -15.69 20.18
N ASP A 29 14.28 -16.26 19.46
CA ASP A 29 12.94 -16.62 19.96
C ASP A 29 12.08 -15.44 20.50
N ARG A 30 12.51 -14.19 20.27
CA ARG A 30 11.80 -13.01 20.80
C ARG A 30 11.15 -12.14 19.71
N TYR A 31 11.65 -12.21 18.49
CA TYR A 31 11.21 -11.31 17.42
C TYR A 31 11.43 -11.93 16.05
N GLU A 32 10.38 -12.10 15.30
CA GLU A 32 10.44 -12.46 13.88
C GLU A 32 10.07 -11.25 13.03
N ILE A 33 10.99 -10.77 12.22
CA ILE A 33 10.70 -9.70 11.26
C ILE A 33 9.98 -10.35 10.08
N ILE A 34 8.67 -10.24 10.05
CA ILE A 34 7.88 -10.64 8.89
C ILE A 34 8.01 -9.57 7.83
N HIS A 35 8.82 -9.83 6.81
CA HIS A 35 8.85 -8.98 5.62
C HIS A 35 7.60 -9.28 4.77
N LYS A 36 6.83 -8.26 4.49
CA LYS A 36 5.76 -8.36 3.50
C LYS A 36 6.39 -8.57 2.13
N LYS A 37 5.90 -9.59 1.43
CA LYS A 37 6.28 -9.83 0.03
C LYS A 37 5.23 -9.22 -0.89
N ILE A 38 5.67 -8.85 -2.08
CA ILE A 38 4.77 -8.47 -3.15
C ILE A 38 3.75 -9.58 -3.44
N PRO A 39 2.54 -9.27 -3.94
CA PRO A 39 1.57 -10.27 -4.37
C PRO A 39 2.16 -11.22 -5.42
N ASP A 40 1.78 -12.49 -5.39
CA ASP A 40 2.35 -13.54 -6.26
C ASP A 40 2.08 -13.30 -7.76
N ALA A 41 1.04 -12.56 -8.09
CA ALA A 41 0.65 -12.33 -9.49
C ALA A 41 0.07 -10.94 -9.73
N SER A 42 0.21 -10.48 -10.97
CA SER A 42 -0.42 -9.25 -11.47
C SER A 42 -1.94 -9.40 -11.54
N LYS A 43 -2.67 -8.50 -10.90
CA LYS A 43 -4.14 -8.54 -10.80
C LYS A 43 -4.76 -7.18 -11.18
N VAL A 44 -6.04 -7.22 -11.52
CA VAL A 44 -6.87 -6.02 -11.69
C VAL A 44 -7.24 -5.47 -10.32
N GLY A 45 -7.14 -4.16 -10.13
CA GLY A 45 -7.51 -3.51 -8.88
C GLY A 45 -6.58 -3.78 -7.69
N LEU A 46 -5.38 -4.36 -7.93
CA LEU A 46 -4.39 -4.61 -6.89
C LEU A 46 -3.08 -3.88 -7.20
N ILE A 47 -2.63 -3.04 -6.28
CA ILE A 47 -1.37 -2.29 -6.38
C ILE A 47 -0.65 -2.27 -5.03
N ASN A 48 0.68 -2.18 -5.06
CA ASN A 48 1.44 -1.91 -3.85
C ASN A 48 1.54 -0.38 -3.65
N GLY A 49 1.00 0.12 -2.55
CA GLY A 49 1.36 1.41 -2.00
C GLY A 49 2.63 1.29 -1.16
N LEU A 50 3.17 2.43 -0.74
CA LEU A 50 4.33 2.49 0.16
C LEU A 50 3.98 3.26 1.41
N TRP A 51 4.45 2.78 2.56
CA TRP A 51 4.28 3.44 3.85
C TRP A 51 5.63 3.71 4.50
N ALA A 52 5.64 4.70 5.39
CA ALA A 52 6.73 4.97 6.34
C ALA A 52 6.12 5.39 7.68
N ASN A 53 6.85 5.16 8.77
CA ASN A 53 6.44 5.55 10.12
C ASN A 53 7.51 6.41 10.82
N ALA A 54 7.15 6.96 11.97
CA ALA A 54 8.02 7.80 12.77
C ALA A 54 9.20 7.03 13.43
N LEU A 55 9.16 5.70 13.42
CA LEU A 55 10.22 4.85 13.94
C LEU A 55 11.33 4.56 12.91
N GLY A 56 11.30 5.22 11.75
CA GLY A 56 12.29 5.04 10.71
C GLY A 56 12.11 3.78 9.86
N MET A 57 10.91 3.18 9.86
CA MET A 57 10.61 2.01 9.04
C MET A 57 9.74 2.38 7.85
N GLY A 58 9.89 1.63 6.77
CA GLY A 58 9.05 1.70 5.58
C GLY A 58 8.80 0.31 4.98
N GLY A 59 7.87 0.22 4.05
CA GLY A 59 7.53 -1.03 3.38
C GLY A 59 6.40 -0.88 2.38
N ILE A 60 5.95 -2.00 1.82
CA ILE A 60 4.78 -2.05 0.96
C ILE A 60 3.49 -2.20 1.76
N ILE A 61 2.42 -1.69 1.19
CA ILE A 61 1.05 -1.95 1.62
C ILE A 61 0.20 -2.30 0.40
N PRO A 62 -0.30 -3.52 0.27
CA PRO A 62 -1.22 -3.86 -0.80
C PRO A 62 -2.51 -3.03 -0.68
N ILE A 63 -2.98 -2.49 -1.79
CA ILE A 63 -4.27 -1.80 -1.89
C ILE A 63 -5.11 -2.61 -2.84
N GLU A 64 -6.19 -3.17 -2.34
CA GLU A 64 -7.10 -4.05 -3.07
C GLU A 64 -8.39 -3.32 -3.37
N ILE A 65 -8.79 -3.31 -4.63
CA ILE A 65 -10.02 -2.64 -5.07
C ILE A 65 -10.86 -3.60 -5.90
N SER A 66 -12.14 -3.72 -5.54
CA SER A 66 -13.09 -4.58 -6.24
C SER A 66 -14.47 -3.94 -6.34
N PHE A 67 -15.25 -4.34 -7.34
CA PHE A 67 -16.66 -3.99 -7.38
C PHE A 67 -17.45 -4.79 -6.35
N PHE A 68 -18.52 -4.18 -5.84
CA PHE A 68 -19.50 -4.84 -5.00
C PHE A 68 -20.92 -4.33 -5.33
N PRO A 69 -21.97 -5.09 -4.97
CA PRO A 69 -23.35 -4.64 -5.14
C PRO A 69 -23.65 -3.37 -4.33
N SER A 70 -24.15 -2.32 -4.99
CA SER A 70 -24.47 -1.04 -4.36
C SER A 70 -25.67 -0.40 -5.02
N LYS A 71 -26.45 0.34 -4.25
CA LYS A 71 -27.58 1.15 -4.75
C LYS A 71 -27.14 2.45 -5.39
N THR A 72 -25.91 2.89 -5.09
CA THR A 72 -25.33 4.14 -5.60
C THR A 72 -24.14 3.83 -6.50
N PHE A 73 -24.12 4.41 -7.69
CA PHE A 73 -23.00 4.25 -8.63
C PHE A 73 -21.69 4.76 -8.03
N LEU A 74 -20.66 3.92 -8.08
CA LEU A 74 -19.33 4.19 -7.51
C LEU A 74 -19.36 4.61 -6.03
N GLU A 75 -20.32 4.08 -5.27
CA GLU A 75 -20.34 4.20 -3.81
C GLU A 75 -19.07 3.55 -3.22
N PHE A 76 -18.43 4.23 -2.28
CA PHE A 76 -17.26 3.69 -1.59
C PHE A 76 -17.65 2.85 -0.36
N LYS A 77 -17.08 1.65 -0.29
CA LYS A 77 -16.94 0.87 0.93
C LYS A 77 -15.45 0.79 1.28
N LEU A 78 -15.09 1.19 2.49
CA LEU A 78 -13.70 1.30 2.92
C LEU A 78 -13.45 0.36 4.09
N THR A 79 -12.36 -0.41 4.04
CA THR A 79 -11.92 -1.29 5.14
C THR A 79 -10.40 -1.24 5.30
N GLY A 80 -9.90 -1.39 6.54
CA GLY A 80 -8.48 -1.37 6.87
C GLY A 80 -8.04 -0.09 7.59
N LEU A 81 -8.93 0.56 8.38
CA LEU A 81 -8.65 1.72 9.24
C LEU A 81 -7.98 2.89 8.50
N GLN A 82 -8.63 3.39 7.45
CA GLN A 82 -8.19 4.63 6.79
C GLN A 82 -8.67 5.86 7.57
N GLY A 83 -7.73 6.79 7.81
CA GLY A 83 -8.01 8.10 8.38
C GLY A 83 -8.69 9.05 7.40
N ASP A 84 -9.05 10.23 7.86
CA ASP A 84 -9.89 11.15 7.09
C ASP A 84 -9.13 11.77 5.91
N VAL A 85 -7.85 12.09 6.07
CA VAL A 85 -7.00 12.60 4.97
C VAL A 85 -6.88 11.57 3.84
N MET A 86 -6.71 10.30 4.19
CA MET A 86 -6.67 9.22 3.20
C MET A 86 -8.02 9.04 2.49
N LYS A 87 -9.15 9.18 3.19
CA LYS A 87 -10.50 9.14 2.60
C LYS A 87 -10.74 10.29 1.62
N GLU A 88 -10.29 11.50 1.92
CA GLU A 88 -10.33 12.63 0.99
C GLU A 88 -9.52 12.33 -0.27
N SER A 89 -8.29 11.85 -0.10
CA SER A 89 -7.43 11.44 -1.21
C SER A 89 -8.06 10.35 -2.09
N MET A 90 -8.79 9.40 -1.49
CA MET A 90 -9.56 8.38 -2.22
C MET A 90 -10.67 8.99 -3.09
N ASN A 91 -11.35 10.04 -2.62
CA ASN A 91 -12.37 10.73 -3.40
C ASN A 91 -11.77 11.50 -4.58
N VAL A 92 -10.63 12.15 -4.40
CA VAL A 92 -9.84 12.76 -5.48
C VAL A 92 -9.44 11.70 -6.51
N ALA A 93 -8.90 10.58 -6.04
CA ALA A 93 -8.48 9.45 -6.86
C ALA A 93 -9.63 8.88 -7.70
N LYS A 94 -10.83 8.73 -7.11
CA LYS A 94 -12.03 8.26 -7.81
C LYS A 94 -12.41 9.17 -8.96
N THR A 95 -12.47 10.47 -8.70
CA THR A 95 -12.82 11.47 -9.71
C THR A 95 -11.81 11.48 -10.85
N LEU A 96 -10.53 11.42 -10.53
CA LEU A 96 -9.47 11.41 -11.54
C LEU A 96 -9.44 10.10 -12.35
N ALA A 97 -9.55 8.95 -11.70
CA ALA A 97 -9.61 7.66 -12.40
C ALA A 97 -10.80 7.59 -13.36
N TRP A 98 -11.96 8.13 -12.95
CA TRP A 98 -13.12 8.26 -13.82
C TRP A 98 -12.84 9.17 -15.02
N LYS A 99 -12.29 10.35 -14.79
CA LYS A 99 -11.91 11.33 -15.84
C LYS A 99 -10.93 10.72 -16.87
N LEU A 100 -9.99 9.90 -16.42
CA LEU A 100 -9.00 9.23 -17.28
C LEU A 100 -9.58 8.04 -18.05
N THR A 101 -10.72 7.51 -17.62
CA THR A 101 -11.37 6.36 -18.26
C THR A 101 -12.10 6.81 -19.53
N LYS A 102 -11.89 6.07 -20.63
CA LYS A 102 -12.50 6.39 -21.93
C LYS A 102 -14.03 6.35 -21.88
N THR A 103 -14.67 7.26 -22.58
CA THR A 103 -16.14 7.42 -22.60
C THR A 103 -16.90 6.11 -22.92
N ASN A 104 -16.39 5.28 -23.81
CA ASN A 104 -17.01 3.99 -24.11
C ASN A 104 -17.00 3.03 -22.92
N THR A 105 -15.90 3.03 -22.15
CA THR A 105 -15.79 2.24 -20.92
C THR A 105 -16.72 2.81 -19.83
N GLN A 106 -16.78 4.13 -19.69
CA GLN A 106 -17.70 4.79 -18.75
C GLN A 106 -19.15 4.41 -19.05
N LYS A 107 -19.59 4.48 -20.32
CA LYS A 107 -20.94 4.06 -20.74
C LYS A 107 -21.22 2.59 -20.41
N LYS A 108 -20.23 1.71 -20.61
CA LYS A 108 -20.35 0.28 -20.25
C LYS A 108 -20.53 0.09 -18.73
N LEU A 109 -19.77 0.81 -17.92
CA LEU A 109 -19.87 0.75 -16.45
C LEU A 109 -21.22 1.23 -15.96
N ILE A 110 -21.74 2.35 -16.49
CA ILE A 110 -23.08 2.87 -16.17
C ILE A 110 -24.16 1.86 -16.54
N LYS A 111 -24.11 1.30 -17.74
CA LYS A 111 -25.07 0.29 -18.19
C LYS A 111 -25.05 -0.99 -17.33
N ASN A 112 -23.88 -1.41 -16.88
CA ASN A 112 -23.75 -2.55 -15.97
C ASN A 112 -24.36 -2.23 -14.60
N PHE A 113 -24.17 -1.02 -14.09
CA PHE A 113 -24.79 -0.59 -12.84
C PHE A 113 -26.33 -0.59 -12.94
N GLU A 114 -26.89 0.00 -14.00
CA GLU A 114 -28.33 0.04 -14.24
C GLU A 114 -28.97 -1.37 -14.30
N LYS A 115 -28.20 -2.35 -14.81
CA LYS A 115 -28.70 -3.73 -14.95
C LYS A 115 -28.52 -4.59 -13.70
N LEU A 116 -27.40 -4.46 -13.02
CA LEU A 116 -26.92 -5.44 -12.03
C LEU A 116 -26.67 -4.84 -10.64
N ASN A 117 -26.72 -3.50 -10.49
CA ASN A 117 -26.33 -2.80 -9.25
C ASN A 117 -24.95 -3.22 -8.69
N LEU A 118 -23.97 -3.50 -9.57
CA LEU A 118 -22.68 -4.10 -9.19
C LEU A 118 -21.52 -3.11 -9.19
N GLN A 119 -21.77 -1.82 -9.27
CA GLN A 119 -20.72 -0.80 -9.46
C GLN A 119 -20.47 0.06 -8.22
N GLY A 120 -20.67 -0.47 -7.02
CA GLY A 120 -20.02 0.05 -5.83
C GLY A 120 -18.53 -0.34 -5.82
N VAL A 121 -17.68 0.43 -5.20
CA VAL A 121 -16.23 0.22 -5.17
C VAL A 121 -15.78 -0.02 -3.75
N HIS A 122 -15.31 -1.22 -3.46
CA HIS A 122 -14.72 -1.57 -2.17
C HIS A 122 -13.20 -1.39 -2.25
N ILE A 123 -12.65 -0.55 -1.38
CA ILE A 123 -11.21 -0.35 -1.21
C ILE A 123 -10.81 -0.96 0.13
N HIS A 124 -9.90 -1.91 0.09
CA HIS A 124 -9.34 -2.57 1.26
C HIS A 124 -7.83 -2.34 1.34
N CYS A 125 -7.39 -1.87 2.50
CA CYS A 125 -5.97 -1.80 2.86
C CYS A 125 -5.74 -2.78 4.00
N PRO A 126 -5.09 -3.94 3.78
CA PRO A 126 -4.85 -4.96 4.81
C PRO A 126 -4.22 -4.41 6.09
N GLU A 127 -4.20 -5.24 7.15
CA GLU A 127 -3.77 -4.86 8.51
C GLU A 127 -4.67 -3.81 9.16
N GLY A 128 -5.93 -4.20 9.35
CA GLY A 128 -6.94 -3.35 9.97
C GLY A 128 -6.63 -2.91 11.41
N SER A 129 -5.68 -3.54 12.09
CA SER A 129 -5.20 -3.13 13.42
C SER A 129 -4.23 -1.93 13.39
N VAL A 130 -3.69 -1.58 12.22
CA VAL A 130 -2.75 -0.46 12.06
C VAL A 130 -3.47 0.70 11.36
N PRO A 131 -3.67 1.85 12.03
CA PRO A 131 -4.23 3.03 11.41
C PRO A 131 -3.35 3.51 10.24
N LYS A 132 -4.01 3.87 9.14
CA LYS A 132 -3.36 4.39 7.94
C LYS A 132 -3.98 5.73 7.60
N ASP A 133 -3.14 6.75 7.46
CA ASP A 133 -3.59 8.08 7.07
C ASP A 133 -2.56 8.78 6.19
N GLY A 134 -2.99 9.90 5.60
CA GLY A 134 -2.17 10.72 4.73
C GLY A 134 -2.54 10.63 3.24
N PRO A 135 -2.16 11.65 2.45
CA PRO A 135 -2.57 11.77 1.05
C PRO A 135 -1.68 10.97 0.09
N SER A 136 -0.56 10.42 0.58
CA SER A 136 0.49 9.81 -0.26
C SER A 136 0.09 8.51 -0.98
N ALA A 137 -1.06 7.91 -0.63
CA ALA A 137 -1.63 6.77 -1.33
C ALA A 137 -2.49 7.15 -2.56
N GLY A 138 -2.77 8.44 -2.76
CA GLY A 138 -3.70 8.92 -3.78
C GLY A 138 -3.34 8.48 -5.19
N THR A 139 -2.07 8.54 -5.56
CA THR A 139 -1.60 8.10 -6.88
C THR A 139 -1.79 6.59 -7.08
N ALA A 140 -1.42 5.78 -6.07
CA ALA A 140 -1.61 4.33 -6.11
C ALA A 140 -3.11 3.97 -6.26
N ILE A 141 -3.97 4.60 -5.45
CA ILE A 141 -5.42 4.37 -5.49
C ILE A 141 -6.01 4.79 -6.84
N THR A 142 -5.55 5.91 -7.43
CA THR A 142 -5.99 6.34 -8.76
C THR A 142 -5.70 5.27 -9.82
N ILE A 143 -4.50 4.69 -9.80
CA ILE A 143 -4.09 3.65 -10.75
C ILE A 143 -4.86 2.36 -10.51
N ALA A 144 -5.10 1.97 -9.26
CA ALA A 144 -5.89 0.79 -8.94
C ALA A 144 -7.36 0.93 -9.36
N LEU A 145 -7.95 2.11 -9.17
CA LEU A 145 -9.30 2.43 -9.67
C LEU A 145 -9.35 2.43 -11.20
N TYR A 146 -8.37 3.05 -11.85
CA TYR A 146 -8.27 3.02 -13.31
C TYR A 146 -8.10 1.60 -13.85
N SER A 147 -7.30 0.78 -13.19
CA SER A 147 -7.15 -0.64 -13.48
C SER A 147 -8.48 -1.38 -13.41
N LEU A 148 -9.23 -1.18 -12.32
CA LEU A 148 -10.56 -1.79 -12.12
C LEU A 148 -11.56 -1.35 -13.20
N PHE A 149 -11.65 -0.05 -13.49
CA PHE A 149 -12.60 0.49 -14.46
C PHE A 149 -12.33 -0.01 -15.88
N ASN A 150 -11.05 -0.22 -16.23
CA ASN A 150 -10.62 -0.61 -17.57
C ASN A 150 -10.26 -2.10 -17.69
N ASP A 151 -10.46 -2.90 -16.65
CA ASP A 151 -10.10 -4.33 -16.58
C ASP A 151 -8.65 -4.60 -17.02
N LYS A 152 -7.71 -3.80 -16.48
CA LYS A 152 -6.27 -3.89 -16.81
C LYS A 152 -5.48 -4.32 -15.60
N LYS A 153 -4.75 -5.42 -15.70
CA LYS A 153 -3.85 -5.89 -14.64
C LYS A 153 -2.72 -4.90 -14.38
N ILE A 154 -2.36 -4.74 -13.11
CA ILE A 154 -1.17 -4.01 -12.67
C ILE A 154 -0.07 -5.02 -12.38
N LYS A 155 1.16 -4.72 -12.79
CA LYS A 155 2.32 -5.57 -12.46
C LYS A 155 2.53 -5.59 -10.94
N ASN A 156 2.67 -6.78 -10.39
CA ASN A 156 2.86 -7.00 -8.95
C ASN A 156 4.21 -6.49 -8.41
N THR A 157 5.19 -6.28 -9.28
CA THR A 157 6.51 -5.73 -8.94
C THR A 157 6.57 -4.20 -8.93
N ILE A 158 5.44 -3.52 -9.06
CA ILE A 158 5.37 -2.05 -9.01
C ILE A 158 4.78 -1.61 -7.69
N ALA A 159 5.44 -0.66 -7.03
CA ALA A 159 4.85 0.13 -5.95
C ALA A 159 4.83 1.60 -6.31
N ILE A 160 3.82 2.32 -5.82
CA ILE A 160 3.62 3.73 -6.13
C ILE A 160 3.27 4.49 -4.85
N THR A 161 3.85 5.68 -4.72
CA THR A 161 3.49 6.64 -3.67
C THR A 161 3.50 8.05 -4.25
N GLY A 162 2.60 8.90 -3.78
CA GLY A 162 2.50 10.29 -4.21
C GLY A 162 1.12 10.83 -3.90
N GLU A 163 1.05 12.07 -3.47
CA GLU A 163 -0.21 12.80 -3.42
C GLU A 163 -0.60 13.23 -4.83
N ILE A 164 -1.88 13.12 -5.19
CA ILE A 164 -2.36 13.46 -6.52
C ILE A 164 -3.53 14.45 -6.42
N ASN A 165 -3.56 15.42 -7.32
CA ASN A 165 -4.65 16.39 -7.42
C ASN A 165 -5.62 16.07 -8.58
N LEU A 166 -6.73 16.79 -8.67
CA LEU A 166 -7.75 16.61 -9.72
C LEU A 166 -7.25 16.92 -11.15
N GLN A 167 -6.11 17.58 -11.29
CA GLN A 167 -5.46 17.82 -12.59
C GLN A 167 -4.53 16.67 -13.01
N GLY A 168 -4.27 15.74 -12.10
CA GLY A 168 -3.37 14.60 -12.35
C GLY A 168 -1.90 14.89 -12.03
N SER A 169 -1.61 16.04 -11.42
CA SER A 169 -0.25 16.36 -10.97
C SER A 169 0.04 15.61 -9.66
N VAL A 170 1.22 15.00 -9.59
CA VAL A 170 1.72 14.32 -8.41
C VAL A 170 2.67 15.24 -7.65
N THR A 171 2.45 15.37 -6.36
CA THR A 171 3.28 16.20 -5.47
C THR A 171 4.15 15.36 -4.56
N ALA A 172 5.19 16.01 -4.01
CA ALA A 172 6.14 15.38 -3.10
C ALA A 172 5.46 14.94 -1.80
N ILE A 173 6.00 13.87 -1.21
CA ILE A 173 5.50 13.25 0.03
C ILE A 173 6.64 13.07 1.03
N GLY A 174 6.30 12.94 2.32
CA GLY A 174 7.28 12.67 3.35
C GLY A 174 7.77 11.22 3.39
N GLY A 175 8.97 11.01 3.92
CA GLY A 175 9.55 9.69 4.15
C GLY A 175 9.82 8.88 2.88
N LEU A 176 10.16 9.53 1.77
CA LEU A 176 10.36 8.88 0.48
C LEU A 176 11.50 7.87 0.51
N ASP A 177 12.60 8.20 1.17
CA ASP A 177 13.76 7.34 1.39
C ASP A 177 13.39 6.03 2.11
N LEU A 178 12.68 6.14 3.23
CA LEU A 178 12.19 4.98 3.99
C LEU A 178 11.21 4.12 3.17
N LYS A 179 10.34 4.77 2.41
CA LYS A 179 9.39 4.10 1.53
C LYS A 179 10.09 3.31 0.43
N ILE A 180 11.10 3.90 -0.21
CA ILE A 180 11.87 3.24 -1.27
C ILE A 180 12.67 2.07 -0.70
N LEU A 181 13.42 2.28 0.39
CA LEU A 181 14.21 1.22 1.01
C LEU A 181 13.32 0.05 1.47
N GLY A 182 12.18 0.36 2.08
CA GLY A 182 11.20 -0.65 2.46
C GLY A 182 10.62 -1.40 1.28
N GLY A 183 10.30 -0.70 0.19
CA GLY A 183 9.79 -1.32 -1.04
C GLY A 183 10.80 -2.26 -1.68
N ILE A 184 12.06 -1.86 -1.79
CA ILE A 184 13.16 -2.70 -2.32
C ILE A 184 13.31 -3.97 -1.47
N ARG A 185 13.34 -3.84 -0.14
CA ARG A 185 13.41 -4.98 0.78
C ARG A 185 12.24 -5.94 0.59
N ASP A 186 11.04 -5.43 0.34
CA ASP A 186 9.80 -6.19 0.20
C ASP A 186 9.58 -6.73 -1.24
N GLY A 187 10.45 -6.39 -2.20
CA GLY A 187 10.54 -7.02 -3.53
C GLY A 187 9.98 -6.21 -4.71
N VAL A 188 9.81 -4.89 -4.58
CA VAL A 188 9.41 -4.00 -5.70
C VAL A 188 10.61 -3.29 -6.30
#